data_c9bf5ab4c0e71532a2e2a59a50df9af4
#
_entry.id   c9bf5ab4c0e71532a2e2a59a50df9af4
#
_cell.length_a   1.000
_cell.length_b   1.000
_cell.length_c   1.000
_cell.angle_alpha   90.00
_cell.angle_beta   90.00
_cell.angle_gamma   90.00
#
_symmetry.space_group_name_H-M   'P 1'
#
loop_
_entity.id
_entity.type
_entity.pdbx_description
1 polymer ?
#
loop_
_entity_poly.entity_id
_entity_poly.type
_entity_poly.pdbx_seq_one_letter_code
_entity_poly.pdbx_strand_id
1 'polypeptide(L)'
;MNRREFLSTAAATSAGLALAEGSKDKLVANAIPIVDTHQHLWDLTKFKLAWFDPETPEGKIIGHSFTPKEYAEATKGLNVVKAVYMEVDVVPEQQQREADYLIELCESGKTPTCAAVLSGRPNSEGFAKYAKQFMGSKYVKGIRQVLHVKGATPEYFLDPKFVKGIQLLGELGLSFDLCARPEELPDHAKLVDKCPDTRFILDHCGNGKITHKPAEREQWKKDMAAIAKRKNVVGKVSGFIASAPARGKWTLDDLAPIINHTLDSFGPDRVMFGGDWPVCLLGVEKYADWANALKAVVQDRSEEQQKKLFHDNAVKFYGL
;
A
#
# COMPACT_ATOMS: atom_id res chain seq x y z
N MET A 1 -26.79 -51.52 -41.40
CA MET A 1 -25.78 -52.00 -40.42
C MET A 1 -25.93 -51.14 -39.21
N ASN A 2 -26.48 -51.64 -38.43
CA ASN A 2 -26.85 -51.97 -37.04
C ASN A 2 -26.40 -50.94 -35.99
N ARG A 3 -27.48 -50.30 -35.51
CA ARG A 3 -27.52 -49.67 -34.16
C ARG A 3 -27.52 -50.79 -33.12
N ARG A 4 -26.47 -50.89 -32.31
CA ARG A 4 -26.44 -51.50 -30.97
C ARG A 4 -24.98 -51.58 -30.52
N GLU A 5 -24.62 -50.66 -29.62
CA GLU A 5 -23.60 -50.82 -28.58
C GLU A 5 -23.29 -49.44 -28.02
N PHE A 6 -24.17 -48.98 -27.14
CA PHE A 6 -23.85 -47.83 -26.30
C PHE A 6 -24.74 -47.89 -25.04
N LEU A 7 -24.47 -48.83 -24.18
CA LEU A 7 -24.96 -48.84 -22.79
C LEU A 7 -24.08 -49.75 -21.96
N SER A 8 -23.04 -49.22 -21.38
CA SER A 8 -22.49 -49.61 -20.07
C SER A 8 -21.33 -48.69 -19.74
N THR A 9 -21.54 -47.81 -18.83
CA THR A 9 -20.72 -47.57 -17.63
C THR A 9 -21.08 -46.24 -17.02
N ALA A 10 -22.07 -46.27 -16.15
CA ALA A 10 -22.36 -45.16 -15.24
C ALA A 10 -22.25 -45.70 -13.81
N ALA A 11 -21.02 -45.79 -13.30
CA ALA A 11 -20.78 -46.03 -11.87
C ALA A 11 -19.29 -45.74 -11.55
N ALA A 12 -18.91 -44.46 -11.46
CA ALA A 12 -17.72 -44.00 -10.76
C ALA A 12 -17.65 -42.50 -10.78
N THR A 13 -18.30 -41.80 -9.88
CA THR A 13 -18.01 -40.40 -9.57
C THR A 13 -18.68 -39.95 -8.27
N SER A 14 -18.39 -40.61 -7.17
CA SER A 14 -18.62 -39.99 -5.84
C SER A 14 -17.32 -39.78 -5.04
N ALA A 15 -16.16 -40.15 -5.59
CA ALA A 15 -14.85 -39.96 -4.97
C ALA A 15 -14.13 -38.65 -5.43
N GLY A 16 -14.64 -37.98 -6.48
CA GLY A 16 -13.96 -36.81 -7.07
C GLY A 16 -14.23 -35.47 -6.37
N LEU A 17 -15.36 -35.32 -5.65
CA LEU A 17 -15.68 -34.05 -5.00
C LEU A 17 -14.99 -33.85 -3.64
N ALA A 18 -14.72 -34.93 -2.89
CA ALA A 18 -14.03 -34.84 -1.59
C ALA A 18 -12.53 -34.48 -1.71
N LEU A 19 -11.90 -34.83 -2.86
CA LEU A 19 -10.50 -34.48 -3.12
C LEU A 19 -10.29 -33.03 -3.55
N ALA A 20 -11.33 -32.36 -4.07
CA ALA A 20 -11.23 -30.98 -4.52
C ALA A 20 -11.34 -29.97 -3.37
N GLU A 21 -12.10 -30.25 -2.32
CA GLU A 21 -12.20 -29.41 -1.13
C GLU A 21 -10.94 -29.50 -0.26
N GLY A 22 -10.43 -30.68 0.00
CA GLY A 22 -9.19 -30.87 0.76
C GLY A 22 -7.93 -30.35 0.05
N SER A 23 -7.96 -30.15 -1.28
CA SER A 23 -6.87 -29.55 -2.04
C SER A 23 -6.93 -28.01 -1.99
N LYS A 24 -8.13 -27.42 -1.95
CA LYS A 24 -8.31 -25.97 -1.81
C LYS A 24 -7.86 -25.50 -0.42
N ASP A 25 -8.21 -26.20 0.64
CA ASP A 25 -7.79 -25.86 2.00
C ASP A 25 -6.27 -26.05 2.20
N LYS A 26 -5.66 -27.04 1.58
CA LYS A 26 -4.19 -27.22 1.59
C LYS A 26 -3.46 -26.16 0.75
N LEU A 27 -4.03 -25.71 -0.38
CA LEU A 27 -3.48 -24.62 -1.18
C LEU A 27 -3.53 -23.28 -0.46
N VAL A 28 -4.59 -23.01 0.31
CA VAL A 28 -4.71 -21.80 1.15
C VAL A 28 -3.74 -21.86 2.34
N ALA A 29 -3.57 -23.04 2.95
CA ALA A 29 -2.65 -23.21 4.08
C ALA A 29 -1.15 -23.03 3.72
N ASN A 30 -0.78 -23.20 2.44
CA ASN A 30 0.57 -22.97 1.92
C ASN A 30 0.74 -21.64 1.17
N ALA A 31 -0.29 -20.80 1.10
CA ALA A 31 -0.19 -19.50 0.46
C ALA A 31 0.72 -18.56 1.30
N ILE A 32 1.62 -17.84 0.62
CA ILE A 32 2.47 -16.83 1.25
C ILE A 32 1.60 -15.88 2.06
N PRO A 33 1.87 -15.69 3.37
CA PRO A 33 1.14 -14.73 4.18
C PRO A 33 1.37 -13.32 3.67
N ILE A 34 0.34 -12.48 3.78
CA ILE A 34 0.40 -11.08 3.34
C ILE A 34 0.34 -10.15 4.53
N VAL A 35 1.29 -9.23 4.60
CA VAL A 35 1.19 -7.99 5.38
C VAL A 35 0.83 -6.89 4.41
N ASP A 36 -0.40 -6.40 4.49
CA ASP A 36 -0.82 -5.23 3.70
C ASP A 36 -0.29 -3.95 4.36
N THR A 37 0.69 -3.32 3.74
CA THR A 37 1.36 -2.14 4.32
C THR A 37 0.71 -0.81 3.95
N HIS A 38 -0.44 -0.84 3.25
CA HIS A 38 -1.12 0.38 2.81
C HIS A 38 -2.63 0.19 2.80
N GLN A 39 -3.24 0.21 3.99
CA GLN A 39 -4.67 0.07 4.21
C GLN A 39 -5.26 1.42 4.64
N HIS A 40 -6.25 1.91 3.93
CA HIS A 40 -7.08 3.02 4.40
C HIS A 40 -8.41 2.51 4.93
N LEU A 41 -8.84 3.09 6.03
CA LEU A 41 -10.17 2.85 6.59
C LEU A 41 -10.78 4.22 6.91
N TRP A 42 -11.97 4.50 6.43
CA TRP A 42 -12.71 5.69 6.83
C TRP A 42 -14.17 5.40 7.11
N ASP A 43 -14.63 5.97 8.17
CA ASP A 43 -16.03 5.99 8.58
C ASP A 43 -16.53 7.43 8.45
N LEU A 44 -17.26 7.72 7.37
CA LEU A 44 -17.75 9.08 7.07
C LEU A 44 -18.76 9.60 8.10
N THR A 45 -19.24 8.74 9.01
CA THR A 45 -20.03 9.17 10.18
C THR A 45 -19.15 9.73 11.30
N LYS A 46 -17.84 9.41 11.28
CA LYS A 46 -16.88 9.83 12.30
C LYS A 46 -15.90 10.87 11.78
N PHE A 47 -15.46 10.73 10.53
CA PHE A 47 -14.39 11.52 9.95
C PHE A 47 -14.86 12.32 8.74
N LYS A 48 -14.35 13.55 8.60
CA LYS A 48 -14.52 14.39 7.43
C LYS A 48 -13.22 14.38 6.62
N LEU A 49 -13.34 13.95 5.36
CA LEU A 49 -12.25 13.95 4.39
C LEU A 49 -12.38 15.20 3.51
N ALA A 50 -11.45 16.15 3.67
CA ALA A 50 -11.54 17.43 2.96
C ALA A 50 -11.29 17.30 1.44
N TRP A 51 -10.57 16.26 1.03
CA TRP A 51 -10.22 15.99 -0.37
C TRP A 51 -11.32 15.27 -1.15
N PHE A 52 -12.32 14.77 -0.43
CA PHE A 52 -13.33 13.91 -1.00
C PHE A 52 -14.52 14.72 -1.51
N ASP A 53 -14.91 14.50 -2.79
CA ASP A 53 -16.10 15.03 -3.42
C ASP A 53 -16.96 13.87 -3.99
N PRO A 54 -18.16 13.60 -3.41
CA PRO A 54 -19.00 12.49 -3.81
C PRO A 54 -19.54 12.61 -5.24
N GLU A 55 -19.54 13.79 -5.84
CA GLU A 55 -20.07 14.01 -7.19
C GLU A 55 -19.06 13.65 -8.30
N THR A 56 -17.80 13.49 -7.96
CA THR A 56 -16.79 13.06 -8.93
C THR A 56 -16.94 11.58 -9.30
N PRO A 57 -16.44 11.15 -10.47
CA PRO A 57 -16.44 9.73 -10.83
C PRO A 57 -15.74 8.85 -9.78
N GLU A 58 -14.63 9.33 -9.22
CA GLU A 58 -13.88 8.67 -8.15
C GLU A 58 -14.74 8.61 -6.87
N GLY A 59 -15.37 9.73 -6.51
CA GLY A 59 -16.25 9.80 -5.35
C GLY A 59 -17.41 8.82 -5.41
N LYS A 60 -17.97 8.55 -6.58
CA LYS A 60 -19.01 7.54 -6.74
C LYS A 60 -18.54 6.11 -6.48
N ILE A 61 -17.24 5.85 -6.61
CA ILE A 61 -16.65 4.53 -6.34
C ILE A 61 -16.24 4.41 -4.87
N ILE A 62 -15.53 5.41 -4.34
CA ILE A 62 -14.93 5.33 -2.99
C ILE A 62 -15.60 6.26 -1.97
N GLY A 63 -16.76 6.80 -2.26
CA GLY A 63 -17.46 7.82 -1.49
C GLY A 63 -18.41 7.33 -0.43
N HIS A 64 -18.22 6.14 0.08
CA HIS A 64 -18.94 5.60 1.23
C HIS A 64 -17.95 5.20 2.33
N SER A 65 -18.46 4.78 3.49
CA SER A 65 -17.61 4.31 4.57
C SER A 65 -16.95 2.99 4.20
N PHE A 66 -15.67 2.88 4.48
CA PHE A 66 -14.86 1.68 4.34
C PHE A 66 -14.26 1.34 5.70
N THR A 67 -14.91 0.44 6.41
CA THR A 67 -14.58 0.05 7.78
C THR A 67 -13.78 -1.26 7.82
N PRO A 68 -13.30 -1.70 8.99
CA PRO A 68 -12.65 -2.99 9.12
C PRO A 68 -13.50 -4.18 8.61
N LYS A 69 -14.84 -4.06 8.63
CA LYS A 69 -15.75 -5.11 8.14
C LYS A 69 -15.66 -5.23 6.62
N GLU A 70 -15.76 -4.12 5.91
CA GLU A 70 -15.64 -4.12 4.43
C GLU A 70 -14.26 -4.59 3.99
N TYR A 71 -13.20 -4.21 4.73
CA TYR A 71 -11.85 -4.69 4.46
C TYR A 71 -11.71 -6.21 4.64
N ALA A 72 -12.29 -6.77 5.70
CA ALA A 72 -12.27 -8.22 5.93
C ALA A 72 -12.96 -9.00 4.78
N GLU A 73 -14.07 -8.49 4.26
CA GLU A 73 -14.73 -9.08 3.09
C GLU A 73 -13.89 -8.93 1.81
N ALA A 74 -13.27 -7.75 1.60
CA ALA A 74 -12.45 -7.48 0.42
C ALA A 74 -11.20 -8.38 0.35
N THR A 75 -10.63 -8.74 1.50
CA THR A 75 -9.40 -9.54 1.61
C THR A 75 -9.63 -11.04 1.83
N LYS A 76 -10.89 -11.47 1.88
CA LYS A 76 -11.27 -12.86 2.11
C LYS A 76 -10.60 -13.82 1.13
N GLY A 77 -9.91 -14.83 1.65
CA GLY A 77 -9.21 -15.85 0.86
C GLY A 77 -7.83 -15.45 0.35
N LEU A 78 -7.32 -14.26 0.67
CA LEU A 78 -6.00 -13.79 0.24
C LEU A 78 -4.86 -14.06 1.24
N ASN A 79 -5.16 -14.63 2.40
CA ASN A 79 -4.19 -14.86 3.49
C ASN A 79 -3.53 -13.55 4.01
N VAL A 80 -4.32 -12.46 4.12
CA VAL A 80 -3.87 -11.23 4.78
C VAL A 80 -3.86 -11.47 6.29
N VAL A 81 -2.66 -11.55 6.86
CA VAL A 81 -2.45 -11.87 8.28
C VAL A 81 -2.26 -10.63 9.14
N LYS A 82 -1.76 -9.54 8.55
CA LYS A 82 -1.56 -8.24 9.21
C LYS A 82 -1.82 -7.12 8.22
N ALA A 83 -2.18 -5.94 8.74
CA ALA A 83 -2.28 -4.71 7.96
C ALA A 83 -1.69 -3.53 8.73
N VAL A 84 -1.09 -2.60 7.98
CA VAL A 84 -0.63 -1.30 8.48
C VAL A 84 -1.58 -0.25 7.93
N TYR A 85 -2.28 0.42 8.84
CA TYR A 85 -3.13 1.53 8.46
C TYR A 85 -2.31 2.72 7.96
N MET A 86 -2.80 3.36 6.92
CA MET A 86 -2.29 4.61 6.38
C MET A 86 -3.33 5.70 6.57
N GLU A 87 -2.91 6.87 7.07
CA GLU A 87 -3.76 8.03 7.29
C GLU A 87 -4.62 8.38 6.06
N VAL A 88 -5.76 9.03 6.28
CA VAL A 88 -6.73 9.33 5.22
C VAL A 88 -6.93 10.82 4.96
N ASP A 89 -5.98 11.64 5.39
CA ASP A 89 -5.98 13.10 5.25
C ASP A 89 -7.28 13.73 5.72
N VAL A 90 -7.67 13.38 6.95
CA VAL A 90 -8.80 14.01 7.63
C VAL A 90 -8.59 15.53 7.78
N VAL A 91 -9.66 16.29 7.97
CA VAL A 91 -9.54 17.71 8.30
C VAL A 91 -8.63 17.90 9.53
N PRO A 92 -7.81 18.98 9.56
CA PRO A 92 -6.77 19.16 10.59
C PRO A 92 -7.27 19.01 12.04
N GLU A 93 -8.50 19.45 12.31
CA GLU A 93 -9.13 19.39 13.62
C GLU A 93 -9.43 17.95 14.10
N GLN A 94 -9.46 17.00 13.17
CA GLN A 94 -9.72 15.59 13.46
C GLN A 94 -8.46 14.72 13.48
N GLN A 95 -7.29 15.28 13.21
CA GLN A 95 -6.03 14.54 13.14
C GLN A 95 -5.73 13.73 14.42
N GLN A 96 -5.89 14.34 15.59
CA GLN A 96 -5.72 13.61 16.87
C GLN A 96 -6.76 12.51 17.05
N ARG A 97 -8.02 12.79 16.71
CA ARG A 97 -9.11 11.81 16.81
C ARG A 97 -8.89 10.59 15.89
N GLU A 98 -8.33 10.81 14.69
CA GLU A 98 -7.93 9.72 13.80
C GLU A 98 -6.85 8.87 14.47
N ALA A 99 -5.80 9.50 15.03
CA ALA A 99 -4.72 8.80 15.72
C ALA A 99 -5.23 7.94 16.89
N ASP A 100 -6.08 8.50 17.74
CA ASP A 100 -6.66 7.80 18.90
C ASP A 100 -7.50 6.59 18.43
N TYR A 101 -8.36 6.79 17.43
CA TYR A 101 -9.18 5.71 16.85
C TYR A 101 -8.32 4.55 16.34
N LEU A 102 -7.19 4.85 15.70
CA LEU A 102 -6.31 3.83 15.14
C LEU A 102 -5.53 3.07 16.18
N ILE A 103 -5.09 3.75 17.24
CA ILE A 103 -4.45 3.10 18.37
C ILE A 103 -5.44 2.12 19.01
N GLU A 104 -6.67 2.56 19.29
CA GLU A 104 -7.73 1.70 19.83
C GLU A 104 -8.03 0.50 18.90
N LEU A 105 -8.07 0.72 17.59
CA LEU A 105 -8.29 -0.35 16.61
C LEU A 105 -7.18 -1.39 16.68
N CYS A 106 -5.91 -0.96 16.68
CA CYS A 106 -4.76 -1.85 16.79
C CYS A 106 -4.73 -2.59 18.14
N GLU A 107 -5.06 -1.92 19.24
CA GLU A 107 -5.13 -2.51 20.58
C GLU A 107 -6.21 -3.58 20.70
N SER A 108 -7.31 -3.40 19.97
CA SER A 108 -8.43 -4.35 20.02
C SER A 108 -8.04 -5.77 19.61
N GLY A 109 -7.06 -5.94 18.72
CA GLY A 109 -6.64 -7.23 18.15
C GLY A 109 -7.75 -7.96 17.38
N LYS A 110 -8.88 -7.30 17.10
CA LYS A 110 -10.06 -7.91 16.44
C LYS A 110 -9.98 -7.90 14.91
N THR A 111 -9.00 -7.21 14.37
CA THR A 111 -8.80 -7.04 12.92
C THR A 111 -7.34 -7.28 12.58
N PRO A 112 -6.98 -7.51 11.32
CA PRO A 112 -5.57 -7.63 10.92
C PRO A 112 -4.78 -6.32 11.08
N THR A 113 -5.43 -5.18 11.28
CA THR A 113 -4.78 -3.88 11.49
C THR A 113 -4.03 -3.87 12.80
N CYS A 114 -2.71 -3.86 12.76
CA CYS A 114 -1.84 -4.03 13.93
C CYS A 114 -0.83 -2.88 14.10
N ALA A 115 -0.75 -1.98 13.14
CA ALA A 115 0.11 -0.80 13.18
C ALA A 115 -0.49 0.33 12.32
N ALA A 116 0.00 1.55 12.52
CA ALA A 116 -0.49 2.74 11.83
C ALA A 116 0.65 3.70 11.45
N VAL A 117 0.51 4.32 10.28
CA VAL A 117 1.18 5.54 9.86
C VAL A 117 0.16 6.66 9.93
N LEU A 118 0.39 7.64 10.78
CA LEU A 118 -0.57 8.69 11.10
C LEU A 118 -0.38 9.93 10.23
N SER A 119 -1.44 10.74 10.13
CA SER A 119 -1.36 12.06 9.51
C SER A 119 -0.48 13.00 10.33
N GLY A 120 0.30 13.85 9.68
CA GLY A 120 1.11 14.89 10.34
C GLY A 120 1.51 16.00 9.38
N ARG A 121 1.86 17.15 9.96
CA ARG A 121 2.31 18.34 9.19
C ARG A 121 3.67 18.78 9.72
N PRO A 122 4.80 18.25 9.18
CA PRO A 122 6.14 18.44 9.74
C PRO A 122 6.57 19.89 9.94
N ASN A 123 6.05 20.82 9.14
CA ASN A 123 6.35 22.26 9.25
C ASN A 123 5.42 23.03 10.19
N SER A 124 4.42 22.41 10.81
CA SER A 124 3.50 23.09 11.73
C SER A 124 4.13 23.32 13.10
N GLU A 125 3.76 24.39 13.79
CA GLU A 125 4.29 24.73 15.12
C GLU A 125 3.98 23.65 16.17
N GLY A 126 2.83 22.99 16.05
CA GLY A 126 2.40 21.92 16.96
C GLY A 126 3.03 20.55 16.69
N PHE A 127 3.73 20.37 15.56
CA PHE A 127 4.18 19.05 15.10
C PHE A 127 5.07 18.32 16.10
N ALA A 128 6.03 19.01 16.69
CA ALA A 128 6.95 18.39 17.65
C ALA A 128 6.22 17.84 18.86
N LYS A 129 5.22 18.56 19.40
CA LYS A 129 4.38 18.09 20.51
C LYS A 129 3.54 16.90 20.07
N TYR A 130 2.94 16.95 18.89
CA TYR A 130 2.13 15.88 18.33
C TYR A 130 2.95 14.60 18.11
N ALA A 131 4.09 14.69 17.42
CA ALA A 131 4.91 13.52 17.11
C ALA A 131 5.50 12.85 18.38
N LYS A 132 5.93 13.64 19.37
CA LYS A 132 6.55 13.12 20.60
C LYS A 132 5.61 12.23 21.44
N GLN A 133 4.29 12.40 21.36
CA GLN A 133 3.34 11.55 22.08
C GLN A 133 3.36 10.08 21.62
N PHE A 134 3.90 9.83 20.40
CA PHE A 134 3.98 8.49 19.82
C PHE A 134 5.35 7.84 19.97
N MET A 135 6.30 8.49 20.63
CA MET A 135 7.62 7.93 20.88
C MET A 135 7.51 6.61 21.67
N GLY A 136 8.09 5.54 21.13
CA GLY A 136 8.03 4.22 21.74
C GLY A 136 6.66 3.51 21.61
N SER A 137 5.71 4.07 20.86
CA SER A 137 4.42 3.43 20.63
C SER A 137 4.60 2.05 19.98
N LYS A 138 3.90 1.07 20.50
CA LYS A 138 3.81 -0.26 19.90
C LYS A 138 3.11 -0.24 18.54
N TYR A 139 2.19 0.68 18.34
CA TYR A 139 1.28 0.69 17.18
C TYR A 139 1.63 1.76 16.15
N VAL A 140 2.05 2.94 16.57
CA VAL A 140 2.41 4.03 15.64
C VAL A 140 3.83 3.81 15.13
N LYS A 141 3.98 3.70 13.82
CA LYS A 141 5.26 3.37 13.17
C LYS A 141 5.84 4.52 12.34
N GLY A 142 5.00 5.48 11.95
CA GLY A 142 5.42 6.58 11.12
C GLY A 142 4.37 7.67 10.99
N ILE A 143 4.74 8.69 10.24
CA ILE A 143 3.89 9.82 9.88
C ILE A 143 3.88 9.95 8.35
N ARG A 144 2.76 10.37 7.80
CA ARG A 144 2.62 10.76 6.39
C ARG A 144 1.97 12.13 6.27
N GLN A 145 2.35 12.85 5.25
CA GLN A 145 1.60 13.95 4.67
C GLN A 145 1.49 13.71 3.18
N VAL A 146 0.28 13.80 2.64
CA VAL A 146 0.08 13.73 1.18
C VAL A 146 0.74 14.94 0.54
N LEU A 147 1.74 14.70 -0.33
CA LEU A 147 2.53 15.77 -0.98
C LEU A 147 2.22 15.92 -2.48
N HIS A 148 1.36 15.09 -3.05
CA HIS A 148 0.90 15.24 -4.44
C HIS A 148 -0.36 16.13 -4.57
N VAL A 149 -0.58 17.03 -3.61
CA VAL A 149 -1.70 17.98 -3.57
C VAL A 149 -1.25 19.40 -3.93
N LYS A 150 -2.23 20.25 -4.30
CA LYS A 150 -1.94 21.65 -4.61
C LYS A 150 -1.27 22.34 -3.41
N GLY A 151 -0.17 23.05 -3.67
CA GLY A 151 0.59 23.79 -2.65
C GLY A 151 1.71 22.99 -1.96
N ALA A 152 1.74 21.66 -2.06
CA ALA A 152 2.88 20.86 -1.63
C ALA A 152 3.92 20.80 -2.76
N THR A 153 4.69 21.88 -2.95
CA THR A 153 5.75 21.99 -3.95
C THR A 153 7.11 21.60 -3.36
N PRO A 154 8.18 21.48 -4.17
CA PRO A 154 9.52 21.25 -3.65
C PRO A 154 9.95 22.28 -2.61
N GLU A 155 9.60 23.56 -2.78
CA GLU A 155 9.89 24.62 -1.81
C GLU A 155 9.21 24.37 -0.47
N TYR A 156 8.01 23.80 -0.47
CA TYR A 156 7.27 23.47 0.74
C TYR A 156 7.94 22.37 1.56
N PHE A 157 8.25 21.23 0.94
CA PHE A 157 8.80 20.09 1.68
C PHE A 157 10.33 20.13 1.83
N LEU A 158 11.02 21.04 1.14
CA LEU A 158 12.45 21.34 1.37
C LEU A 158 12.66 22.54 2.31
N ASP A 159 11.60 23.19 2.78
CA ASP A 159 11.66 24.24 3.78
C ASP A 159 12.36 23.76 5.06
N PRO A 160 13.23 24.58 5.68
CA PRO A 160 13.97 24.18 6.86
C PRO A 160 13.09 23.68 8.03
N LYS A 161 11.87 24.20 8.20
CA LYS A 161 10.96 23.74 9.26
C LYS A 161 10.43 22.33 8.93
N PHE A 162 10.09 22.07 7.67
CA PHE A 162 9.67 20.74 7.24
C PHE A 162 10.79 19.72 7.45
N VAL A 163 11.99 20.05 6.98
CA VAL A 163 13.20 19.20 7.14
C VAL A 163 13.45 18.90 8.62
N LYS A 164 13.38 19.91 9.51
CA LYS A 164 13.51 19.68 10.97
C LYS A 164 12.44 18.75 11.52
N GLY A 165 11.21 18.88 11.05
CA GLY A 165 10.11 17.98 11.42
C GLY A 165 10.40 16.54 11.01
N ILE A 166 10.94 16.32 9.82
CA ILE A 166 11.33 14.98 9.36
C ILE A 166 12.53 14.43 10.16
N GLN A 167 13.54 15.24 10.45
CA GLN A 167 14.67 14.84 11.30
C GLN A 167 14.21 14.42 12.69
N LEU A 168 13.25 15.15 13.28
CA LEU A 168 12.63 14.78 14.56
C LEU A 168 11.98 13.39 14.49
N LEU A 169 11.35 13.01 13.39
CA LEU A 169 10.80 11.65 13.27
C LEU A 169 11.89 10.59 13.38
N GLY A 170 13.06 10.82 12.77
CA GLY A 170 14.23 9.93 12.93
C GLY A 170 14.67 9.81 14.40
N GLU A 171 14.77 10.92 15.13
CA GLU A 171 15.09 10.95 16.57
C GLU A 171 14.07 10.16 17.41
N LEU A 172 12.80 10.18 17.00
CA LEU A 172 11.70 9.47 17.67
C LEU A 172 11.56 8.00 17.24
N GLY A 173 12.39 7.53 16.29
CA GLY A 173 12.29 6.19 15.72
C GLY A 173 11.10 5.97 14.79
N LEU A 174 10.43 7.05 14.37
CA LEU A 174 9.30 7.02 13.44
C LEU A 174 9.77 7.15 11.99
N SER A 175 9.04 6.54 11.05
CA SER A 175 9.28 6.68 9.62
C SER A 175 8.49 7.83 9.01
N PHE A 176 8.86 8.24 7.80
CA PHE A 176 8.07 9.14 6.98
C PHE A 176 7.73 8.52 5.62
N ASP A 177 6.45 8.49 5.26
CA ASP A 177 6.00 7.97 3.97
C ASP A 177 5.98 9.10 2.93
N LEU A 178 6.72 8.89 1.81
CA LEU A 178 6.83 9.82 0.68
C LEU A 178 5.72 9.52 -0.32
N CYS A 179 4.65 10.29 -0.26
CA CYS A 179 3.55 10.26 -1.22
C CYS A 179 3.73 11.39 -2.22
N ALA A 180 4.55 11.16 -3.25
CA ALA A 180 5.14 12.16 -4.14
C ALA A 180 4.49 12.18 -5.53
N ARG A 181 4.62 13.29 -6.27
CA ARG A 181 4.43 13.27 -7.73
C ARG A 181 5.65 12.63 -8.40
N PRO A 182 5.49 11.89 -9.52
CA PRO A 182 6.62 11.24 -10.19
C PRO A 182 7.73 12.21 -10.60
N GLU A 183 7.36 13.40 -11.06
CA GLU A 183 8.28 14.46 -11.48
C GLU A 183 9.07 15.10 -10.32
N GLU A 184 8.63 14.93 -9.07
CA GLU A 184 9.26 15.48 -7.87
C GLU A 184 10.19 14.48 -7.15
N LEU A 185 10.35 13.26 -7.67
CA LEU A 185 11.24 12.26 -7.08
C LEU A 185 12.67 12.76 -6.85
N PRO A 186 13.28 13.58 -7.74
CA PRO A 186 14.60 14.16 -7.48
C PRO A 186 14.62 15.09 -6.26
N ASP A 187 13.54 15.82 -6.00
CA ASP A 187 13.44 16.72 -4.85
C ASP A 187 13.17 15.95 -3.55
N HIS A 188 12.37 14.90 -3.60
CA HIS A 188 12.23 13.97 -2.48
C HIS A 188 13.56 13.28 -2.15
N ALA A 189 14.39 12.97 -3.14
CA ALA A 189 15.73 12.47 -2.90
C ALA A 189 16.61 13.49 -2.14
N LYS A 190 16.49 14.80 -2.43
CA LYS A 190 17.17 15.87 -1.67
C LYS A 190 16.64 15.95 -0.23
N LEU A 191 15.34 15.76 0.00
CA LEU A 191 14.77 15.70 1.34
C LEU A 191 15.37 14.54 2.14
N VAL A 192 15.43 13.36 1.54
CA VAL A 192 16.03 12.16 2.14
C VAL A 192 17.50 12.41 2.51
N ASP A 193 18.28 13.02 1.61
CA ASP A 193 19.69 13.35 1.85
C ASP A 193 19.90 14.33 3.02
N LYS A 194 18.90 15.18 3.30
CA LYS A 194 18.91 16.09 4.47
C LYS A 194 18.52 15.42 5.80
N CYS A 195 17.98 14.19 5.74
CA CYS A 195 17.44 13.48 6.90
C CYS A 195 17.97 12.04 6.97
N PRO A 196 19.31 11.85 7.13
CA PRO A 196 19.97 10.54 7.03
C PRO A 196 19.51 9.55 8.11
N ASP A 197 19.11 10.03 9.27
CA ASP A 197 18.68 9.20 10.41
C ASP A 197 17.18 8.86 10.39
N THR A 198 16.41 9.44 9.46
CA THR A 198 15.00 9.14 9.27
C THR A 198 14.84 7.99 8.28
N ARG A 199 13.98 7.03 8.60
CA ARG A 199 13.60 5.95 7.69
C ARG A 199 12.45 6.42 6.81
N PHE A 200 12.58 6.19 5.51
CA PHE A 200 11.56 6.60 4.54
C PHE A 200 10.92 5.40 3.83
N ILE A 201 9.67 5.58 3.48
CA ILE A 201 8.95 4.68 2.57
C ILE A 201 8.54 5.49 1.34
N LEU A 202 8.87 5.03 0.15
CA LEU A 202 8.36 5.59 -1.09
C LEU A 202 7.07 4.87 -1.48
N ASP A 203 5.94 5.56 -1.35
CA ASP A 203 4.62 5.02 -1.68
C ASP A 203 4.43 4.82 -3.19
N HIS A 204 3.58 3.87 -3.56
CA HIS A 204 2.95 3.72 -4.88
C HIS A 204 3.91 3.63 -6.06
N CYS A 205 5.05 2.96 -5.89
CA CYS A 205 6.09 2.94 -6.93
C CYS A 205 6.51 4.36 -7.35
N GLY A 206 6.56 5.34 -6.41
CA GLY A 206 6.82 6.74 -6.73
C GLY A 206 5.78 7.33 -7.68
N ASN A 207 4.53 6.87 -7.60
CA ASN A 207 3.40 7.25 -8.45
C ASN A 207 3.68 7.11 -9.96
N GLY A 208 4.48 6.08 -10.35
CA GLY A 208 4.62 5.70 -11.75
C GLY A 208 3.25 5.37 -12.35
N LYS A 209 2.95 5.96 -13.52
CA LYS A 209 1.61 5.80 -14.13
C LYS A 209 1.64 4.82 -15.29
N ILE A 210 0.60 3.99 -15.38
CA ILE A 210 0.37 3.09 -16.54
C ILE A 210 0.31 3.91 -17.82
N THR A 211 -0.26 5.12 -17.75
CA THR A 211 -0.48 6.03 -18.89
C THR A 211 0.71 6.91 -19.23
N HIS A 212 1.87 6.77 -18.58
CA HIS A 212 3.07 7.54 -18.92
C HIS A 212 3.46 7.35 -20.37
N LYS A 213 3.74 8.46 -21.05
CA LYS A 213 4.39 8.45 -22.37
C LYS A 213 5.80 7.86 -22.25
N PRO A 214 6.38 7.34 -23.34
CA PRO A 214 7.71 6.72 -23.28
C PRO A 214 8.79 7.57 -22.61
N ALA A 215 8.86 8.87 -22.92
CA ALA A 215 9.85 9.78 -22.32
C ALA A 215 9.61 10.00 -20.81
N GLU A 216 8.36 10.15 -20.39
CA GLU A 216 7.98 10.30 -18.99
C GLU A 216 8.31 9.02 -18.19
N ARG A 217 8.06 7.84 -18.78
CA ARG A 217 8.39 6.55 -18.19
C ARG A 217 9.90 6.37 -18.01
N GLU A 218 10.69 6.73 -19.01
CA GLU A 218 12.15 6.65 -18.92
C GLU A 218 12.72 7.64 -17.88
N GLN A 219 12.13 8.84 -17.75
CA GLN A 219 12.52 9.78 -16.70
C GLN A 219 12.18 9.22 -15.32
N TRP A 220 10.93 8.76 -15.11
CA TRP A 220 10.51 8.13 -13.88
C TRP A 220 11.43 6.96 -13.48
N LYS A 221 11.83 6.10 -14.43
CA LYS A 221 12.77 5.00 -14.14
C LYS A 221 14.10 5.50 -13.61
N LYS A 222 14.66 6.55 -14.21
CA LYS A 222 15.93 7.15 -13.76
C LYS A 222 15.81 7.69 -12.35
N ASP A 223 14.72 8.38 -12.06
CA ASP A 223 14.48 9.02 -10.76
C ASP A 223 14.21 7.99 -9.67
N MET A 224 13.45 6.92 -9.98
CA MET A 224 13.26 5.75 -9.11
C MET A 224 14.59 5.08 -8.77
N ALA A 225 15.41 4.78 -9.78
CA ALA A 225 16.73 4.19 -9.55
C ALA A 225 17.65 5.12 -8.74
N ALA A 226 17.50 6.43 -8.91
CA ALA A 226 18.28 7.40 -8.15
C ALA A 226 17.87 7.46 -6.68
N ILE A 227 16.57 7.56 -6.35
CA ILE A 227 16.10 7.61 -4.96
C ILE A 227 16.38 6.28 -4.23
N ALA A 228 16.24 5.14 -4.93
CA ALA A 228 16.49 3.81 -4.38
C ALA A 228 17.94 3.55 -3.94
N LYS A 229 18.92 4.38 -4.37
CA LYS A 229 20.32 4.29 -3.89
C LYS A 229 20.46 4.66 -2.41
N ARG A 230 19.50 5.39 -1.82
CA ARG A 230 19.53 5.78 -0.41
C ARG A 230 19.13 4.58 0.46
N LYS A 231 20.02 4.21 1.39
CA LYS A 231 19.84 3.02 2.23
C LYS A 231 18.69 3.13 3.23
N ASN A 232 18.33 4.36 3.60
CA ASN A 232 17.22 4.67 4.50
C ASN A 232 15.87 4.79 3.80
N VAL A 233 15.77 4.43 2.52
CA VAL A 233 14.51 4.40 1.75
C VAL A 233 14.15 2.96 1.38
N VAL A 234 12.89 2.60 1.60
CA VAL A 234 12.27 1.38 1.09
C VAL A 234 11.12 1.76 0.15
N GLY A 235 10.72 0.86 -0.76
CA GLY A 235 9.63 1.11 -1.70
C GLY A 235 8.37 0.32 -1.34
N LYS A 236 7.21 0.83 -1.72
CA LYS A 236 5.94 0.09 -1.73
C LYS A 236 5.47 -0.15 -3.15
N VAL A 237 5.16 -1.40 -3.46
CA VAL A 237 4.36 -1.75 -4.64
C VAL A 237 2.90 -1.69 -4.24
N SER A 238 2.28 -0.54 -4.49
CA SER A 238 0.89 -0.20 -4.11
C SER A 238 0.34 0.88 -5.05
N GLY A 239 -0.90 1.25 -4.93
CA GLY A 239 -1.57 2.48 -5.34
C GLY A 239 -1.55 2.87 -6.82
N PHE A 240 -0.48 2.67 -7.55
CA PHE A 240 -0.37 3.12 -8.94
C PHE A 240 -1.44 2.51 -9.86
N ILE A 241 -2.04 1.38 -9.48
CA ILE A 241 -3.15 0.76 -10.21
C ILE A 241 -4.37 1.70 -10.29
N ALA A 242 -4.56 2.58 -9.32
CA ALA A 242 -5.63 3.59 -9.34
C ALA A 242 -5.48 4.60 -10.50
N SER A 243 -4.28 4.69 -11.12
CA SER A 243 -4.02 5.50 -12.31
C SER A 243 -4.34 4.80 -13.63
N ALA A 244 -4.96 3.63 -13.59
CA ALA A 244 -5.41 2.92 -14.80
C ALA A 244 -6.36 3.81 -15.62
N PRO A 245 -6.31 3.75 -16.96
CA PRO A 245 -7.12 4.62 -17.83
C PRO A 245 -8.62 4.43 -17.63
N ALA A 246 -9.03 3.26 -17.19
CA ALA A 246 -10.39 2.96 -16.72
C ALA A 246 -10.32 1.75 -15.77
N ARG A 247 -11.30 1.67 -14.88
CA ARG A 247 -11.46 0.58 -13.91
C ARG A 247 -11.49 -0.79 -14.60
N GLY A 248 -10.59 -1.69 -14.20
CA GLY A 248 -10.44 -3.02 -14.80
C GLY A 248 -9.90 -3.04 -16.24
N LYS A 249 -9.45 -1.90 -16.78
CA LYS A 249 -8.92 -1.79 -18.14
C LYS A 249 -7.39 -1.66 -18.12
N TRP A 250 -6.75 -2.74 -17.78
CA TRP A 250 -5.29 -2.92 -17.77
C TRP A 250 -4.93 -4.39 -18.03
N THR A 251 -3.71 -4.65 -18.38
CA THR A 251 -3.14 -5.98 -18.58
C THR A 251 -1.92 -6.17 -17.67
N LEU A 252 -1.43 -7.39 -17.51
CA LEU A 252 -0.18 -7.64 -16.79
C LEU A 252 1.00 -6.92 -17.44
N ASP A 253 1.00 -6.80 -18.79
CA ASP A 253 2.05 -6.10 -19.55
C ASP A 253 2.06 -4.58 -19.27
N ASP A 254 0.93 -4.00 -18.89
CA ASP A 254 0.86 -2.61 -18.49
C ASP A 254 1.45 -2.40 -17.07
N LEU A 255 1.29 -3.37 -16.19
CA LEU A 255 1.72 -3.30 -14.78
C LEU A 255 3.18 -3.72 -14.61
N ALA A 256 3.61 -4.77 -15.31
CA ALA A 256 4.90 -5.40 -15.12
C ALA A 256 6.10 -4.44 -15.24
N PRO A 257 6.14 -3.47 -16.19
CA PRO A 257 7.25 -2.53 -16.28
C PRO A 257 7.43 -1.65 -15.04
N ILE A 258 6.34 -1.24 -14.37
CA ILE A 258 6.37 -0.41 -13.16
C ILE A 258 6.78 -1.26 -11.96
N ILE A 259 6.15 -2.42 -11.80
CA ILE A 259 6.42 -3.36 -10.71
C ILE A 259 7.88 -3.82 -10.76
N ASN A 260 8.31 -4.37 -11.89
CA ASN A 260 9.66 -4.93 -12.01
C ASN A 260 10.73 -3.87 -11.84
N HIS A 261 10.55 -2.67 -12.44
CA HIS A 261 11.52 -1.61 -12.25
C HIS A 261 11.65 -1.17 -10.78
N THR A 262 10.54 -1.11 -10.04
CA THR A 262 10.55 -0.82 -8.61
C THR A 262 11.30 -1.91 -7.83
N LEU A 263 10.96 -3.19 -8.07
CA LEU A 263 11.61 -4.32 -7.41
C LEU A 263 13.12 -4.37 -7.70
N ASP A 264 13.52 -4.13 -8.93
CA ASP A 264 14.92 -4.19 -9.35
C ASP A 264 15.73 -2.99 -8.82
N SER A 265 15.10 -1.81 -8.72
CA SER A 265 15.75 -0.59 -8.19
C SER A 265 16.06 -0.69 -6.70
N PHE A 266 15.13 -1.19 -5.89
CA PHE A 266 15.29 -1.31 -4.45
C PHE A 266 15.93 -2.63 -4.01
N GLY A 267 15.85 -3.66 -4.85
CA GLY A 267 16.27 -5.02 -4.51
C GLY A 267 15.29 -5.73 -3.57
N PRO A 268 15.45 -7.05 -3.39
CA PRO A 268 14.45 -7.89 -2.75
C PRO A 268 14.22 -7.61 -1.26
N ASP A 269 15.15 -6.93 -0.59
CA ASP A 269 15.10 -6.71 0.87
C ASP A 269 14.46 -5.38 1.27
N ARG A 270 14.12 -4.52 0.30
CA ARG A 270 13.65 -3.15 0.55
C ARG A 270 12.38 -2.78 -0.21
N VAL A 271 11.54 -3.75 -0.55
CA VAL A 271 10.24 -3.51 -1.19
C VAL A 271 9.15 -4.26 -0.45
N MET A 272 8.00 -3.63 -0.25
CA MET A 272 6.85 -4.18 0.43
C MET A 272 5.59 -4.08 -0.43
N PHE A 273 4.68 -5.03 -0.26
CA PHE A 273 3.33 -4.98 -0.83
C PHE A 273 2.44 -4.01 -0.04
N GLY A 274 1.59 -3.28 -0.75
CA GLY A 274 0.49 -2.51 -0.19
C GLY A 274 -0.76 -2.62 -1.05
N GLY A 275 -1.89 -2.78 -0.39
CA GLY A 275 -3.19 -2.91 -1.06
C GLY A 275 -3.73 -1.61 -1.59
N ASP A 276 -3.47 -0.53 -0.89
CA ASP A 276 -4.04 0.80 -1.13
C ASP A 276 -5.59 0.77 -1.17
N TRP A 277 -6.17 -0.13 -0.37
CA TRP A 277 -7.63 -0.25 -0.27
C TRP A 277 -8.20 0.88 0.60
N PRO A 278 -9.30 1.51 0.19
CA PRO A 278 -10.13 1.21 -0.97
C PRO A 278 -9.74 1.98 -2.24
N VAL A 279 -8.69 2.82 -2.22
CA VAL A 279 -8.29 3.65 -3.37
C VAL A 279 -7.95 2.80 -4.60
N CYS A 280 -7.40 1.60 -4.40
CA CYS A 280 -7.14 0.66 -5.50
C CYS A 280 -8.41 0.32 -6.33
N LEU A 281 -9.61 0.44 -5.75
CA LEU A 281 -10.89 0.19 -6.45
C LEU A 281 -11.16 1.19 -7.58
N LEU A 282 -10.41 2.29 -7.65
CA LEU A 282 -10.42 3.18 -8.83
C LEU A 282 -9.86 2.48 -10.08
N GLY A 283 -8.93 1.56 -9.91
CA GLY A 283 -8.31 0.82 -11.01
C GLY A 283 -8.77 -0.64 -11.15
N VAL A 284 -9.30 -1.26 -10.09
CA VAL A 284 -9.73 -2.67 -10.08
C VAL A 284 -11.19 -2.83 -9.63
N GLU A 285 -11.83 -3.93 -10.03
CA GLU A 285 -13.19 -4.23 -9.55
C GLU A 285 -13.19 -4.72 -8.10
N LYS A 286 -12.18 -5.50 -7.71
CA LYS A 286 -12.03 -6.08 -6.38
C LYS A 286 -10.59 -5.96 -5.91
N TYR A 287 -10.38 -5.82 -4.61
CA TYR A 287 -9.05 -5.86 -4.00
C TYR A 287 -8.23 -7.07 -4.46
N ALA A 288 -8.88 -8.23 -4.55
CA ALA A 288 -8.23 -9.47 -4.99
C ALA A 288 -7.63 -9.38 -6.39
N ASP A 289 -8.20 -8.58 -7.29
CA ASP A 289 -7.69 -8.41 -8.65
C ASP A 289 -6.30 -7.78 -8.62
N TRP A 290 -6.10 -6.75 -7.79
CA TRP A 290 -4.79 -6.13 -7.59
C TRP A 290 -3.77 -7.10 -6.96
N ALA A 291 -4.12 -7.74 -5.85
CA ALA A 291 -3.22 -8.67 -5.17
C ALA A 291 -2.81 -9.84 -6.08
N ASN A 292 -3.76 -10.40 -6.86
CA ASN A 292 -3.49 -11.49 -7.79
C ASN A 292 -2.70 -11.04 -9.02
N ALA A 293 -2.94 -9.82 -9.53
CA ALA A 293 -2.13 -9.25 -10.61
C ALA A 293 -0.66 -9.12 -10.19
N LEU A 294 -0.39 -8.61 -8.99
CA LEU A 294 0.99 -8.54 -8.50
C LEU A 294 1.61 -9.93 -8.34
N LYS A 295 0.88 -10.91 -7.77
CA LYS A 295 1.35 -12.30 -7.68
C LYS A 295 1.71 -12.87 -9.07
N ALA A 296 0.87 -12.60 -10.07
CA ALA A 296 1.13 -13.05 -11.45
C ALA A 296 2.38 -12.39 -12.06
N VAL A 297 2.60 -11.09 -11.83
CA VAL A 297 3.80 -10.40 -12.35
C VAL A 297 5.09 -10.93 -11.70
N VAL A 298 5.03 -11.34 -10.43
CA VAL A 298 6.23 -11.79 -9.70
C VAL A 298 6.37 -13.31 -9.62
N GLN A 299 5.55 -14.08 -10.32
CA GLN A 299 5.51 -15.55 -10.23
C GLN A 299 6.85 -16.22 -10.56
N ASP A 300 7.66 -15.62 -11.44
CA ASP A 300 8.98 -16.13 -11.85
C ASP A 300 10.11 -15.74 -10.87
N ARG A 301 9.84 -14.91 -9.87
CA ARG A 301 10.79 -14.62 -8.79
C ARG A 301 10.79 -15.77 -7.77
N SER A 302 11.93 -15.99 -7.11
CA SER A 302 12.02 -17.06 -6.12
C SER A 302 10.97 -16.93 -5.03
N GLU A 303 10.55 -18.05 -4.43
CA GLU A 303 9.60 -18.06 -3.31
C GLU A 303 10.07 -17.16 -2.15
N GLU A 304 11.38 -17.16 -1.86
CA GLU A 304 11.97 -16.26 -0.87
C GLU A 304 11.75 -14.78 -1.21
N GLN A 305 11.96 -14.38 -2.48
CA GLN A 305 11.72 -12.99 -2.91
C GLN A 305 10.25 -12.62 -2.85
N GLN A 306 9.36 -13.53 -3.23
CA GLN A 306 7.92 -13.31 -3.10
C GLN A 306 7.52 -13.17 -1.63
N LYS A 307 8.03 -14.02 -0.74
CA LYS A 307 7.76 -13.95 0.70
C LYS A 307 8.30 -12.65 1.32
N LYS A 308 9.47 -12.19 0.91
CA LYS A 308 10.00 -10.87 1.33
C LYS A 308 9.07 -9.74 0.91
N LEU A 309 8.61 -9.72 -0.35
CA LEU A 309 7.71 -8.70 -0.88
C LEU A 309 6.37 -8.66 -0.12
N PHE A 310 5.75 -9.82 0.07
CA PHE A 310 4.40 -9.88 0.63
C PHE A 310 4.36 -9.88 2.17
N HIS A 311 5.48 -10.20 2.85
CA HIS A 311 5.45 -10.38 4.29
C HIS A 311 6.73 -9.91 5.02
N ASP A 312 7.88 -10.54 4.77
CA ASP A 312 9.02 -10.46 5.69
C ASP A 312 9.62 -9.05 5.78
N ASN A 313 9.69 -8.31 4.67
CA ASN A 313 10.20 -6.94 4.67
C ASN A 313 9.30 -6.01 5.49
N ALA A 314 7.98 -6.18 5.42
CA ALA A 314 7.04 -5.40 6.21
C ALA A 314 7.19 -5.70 7.71
N VAL A 315 7.27 -6.99 8.08
CA VAL A 315 7.51 -7.39 9.47
C VAL A 315 8.80 -6.78 10.01
N LYS A 316 9.89 -6.86 9.24
CA LYS A 316 11.18 -6.28 9.61
C LYS A 316 11.14 -4.76 9.74
N PHE A 317 10.56 -4.07 8.76
CA PHE A 317 10.57 -2.61 8.70
C PHE A 317 9.72 -1.99 9.81
N TYR A 318 8.52 -2.49 10.00
CA TYR A 318 7.58 -1.96 11.00
C TYR A 318 7.71 -2.61 12.39
N GLY A 319 8.48 -3.71 12.54
CA GLY A 319 8.60 -4.45 13.80
C GLY A 319 7.24 -5.04 14.23
N LEU A 320 6.61 -5.85 13.35
CA LEU A 320 5.26 -6.40 13.54
C LEU A 320 5.27 -7.79 14.20
#